data_216af9a59c7dcd456786a418c03383c8
#
_entry.id   216af9a59c7dcd456786a418c03383c8
#
_cell.length_a   1.000
_cell.length_b   1.000
_cell.length_c   1.000
_cell.angle_alpha   90.00
_cell.angle_beta   90.00
_cell.angle_gamma   90.00
#
_symmetry.space_group_name_H-M   'P 1'
#
loop_
_entity.id
_entity.type
_entity.pdbx_description
1 polymer ?
#
loop_
_entity_poly.entity_id
_entity_poly.type
_entity_poly.pdbx_seq_one_letter_code
_entity_poly.pdbx_strand_id
1 'polypeptide(L)'
;TLSLHDALPILLEVAEQSKDRDSVDCMKLVVFCNAPDDNPFMAGAFHGVTEADAIINVGVSGPGVVKTALEKVRGENFEVLCETIKKTAFKVTRVGQLVAQEASRLLNIPFGIVDLSLAPTPAIGDSVADILCEIGLEYAGAPGTTAALALLNDQVKKGGVMASSYVGGLSGAFIPVSEDQGMINAVQ
;
A
#
# COMPACT_ATOMS: atom_id res chain seq x y z
N THR A 1 -2.68 10.45 -25.93
CA THR A 1 -1.84 10.14 -24.74
C THR A 1 -1.32 11.44 -24.15
N LEU A 2 -1.82 11.81 -22.97
CA LEU A 2 -1.26 12.95 -22.20
C LEU A 2 0.18 12.61 -21.83
N SER A 3 1.12 13.49 -22.15
CA SER A 3 2.49 13.36 -21.66
C SER A 3 2.55 13.85 -20.20
N LEU A 4 3.59 13.47 -19.47
CA LEU A 4 3.84 14.01 -18.13
C LEU A 4 3.94 15.56 -18.16
N HIS A 5 4.39 16.10 -19.28
CA HIS A 5 4.50 17.55 -19.50
C HIS A 5 3.13 18.24 -19.60
N ASP A 6 2.12 17.54 -20.13
CA ASP A 6 0.74 18.05 -20.20
C ASP A 6 -0.01 17.89 -18.88
N ALA A 7 0.34 16.89 -18.09
CA ALA A 7 -0.32 16.58 -16.81
C ALA A 7 0.08 17.55 -15.69
N LEU A 8 1.33 18.00 -15.66
CA LEU A 8 1.83 18.85 -14.57
C LEU A 8 1.09 20.20 -14.44
N PRO A 9 0.80 20.94 -15.53
CA PRO A 9 0.02 22.18 -15.43
C PRO A 9 -1.38 21.95 -14.86
N ILE A 10 -2.04 20.85 -15.25
CA ILE A 10 -3.37 20.47 -14.74
C ILE A 10 -3.30 20.19 -13.23
N LEU A 11 -2.29 19.46 -12.79
CA LEU A 11 -2.09 19.15 -11.38
C LEU A 11 -1.85 20.42 -10.54
N LEU A 12 -1.05 21.35 -11.05
CA LEU A 12 -0.79 22.64 -10.41
C LEU A 12 -2.05 23.50 -10.32
N GLU A 13 -2.88 23.52 -11.35
CA GLU A 13 -4.15 24.22 -11.34
C GLU A 13 -5.13 23.62 -10.31
N VAL A 14 -5.24 22.29 -10.26
CA VAL A 14 -6.06 21.59 -9.27
C VAL A 14 -5.56 21.89 -7.84
N ALA A 15 -4.24 21.92 -7.64
CA ALA A 15 -3.65 22.27 -6.36
C ALA A 15 -4.00 23.71 -5.93
N GLU A 16 -3.90 24.66 -6.85
CA GLU A 16 -4.23 26.08 -6.58
C GLU A 16 -5.73 26.27 -6.29
N GLN A 17 -6.60 25.59 -7.03
CA GLN A 17 -8.07 25.70 -6.81
C GLN A 17 -8.51 25.08 -5.49
N SER A 18 -7.76 24.16 -4.94
CA SER A 18 -8.10 23.47 -3.67
C SER A 18 -7.15 23.84 -2.51
N LYS A 19 -6.35 24.86 -2.65
CA LYS A 19 -5.32 25.27 -1.67
C LYS A 19 -5.91 25.55 -0.27
N ASP A 20 -7.11 26.11 -0.20
CA ASP A 20 -7.80 26.39 1.07
C ASP A 20 -8.29 25.11 1.80
N ARG A 21 -8.15 23.96 1.17
CA ARG A 21 -8.45 22.61 1.68
C ARG A 21 -7.22 21.69 1.58
N ASP A 22 -6.03 22.22 1.80
CA ASP A 22 -4.75 21.50 1.75
C ASP A 22 -4.50 20.80 0.40
N SER A 23 -4.99 21.37 -0.70
CA SER A 23 -4.87 20.82 -2.06
C SER A 23 -5.42 19.40 -2.21
N VAL A 24 -6.43 19.04 -1.40
CA VAL A 24 -6.98 17.68 -1.32
C VAL A 24 -7.51 17.14 -2.66
N ASP A 25 -7.91 18.03 -3.57
CA ASP A 25 -8.43 17.59 -4.88
C ASP A 25 -7.33 16.98 -5.77
N CYS A 26 -6.05 17.23 -5.47
CA CYS A 26 -4.95 16.54 -6.14
C CYS A 26 -4.98 15.03 -5.91
N MET A 27 -5.54 14.55 -4.81
CA MET A 27 -5.70 13.11 -4.54
C MET A 27 -6.68 12.42 -5.51
N LYS A 28 -7.48 13.19 -6.23
CA LYS A 28 -8.44 12.67 -7.21
C LYS A 28 -7.85 12.55 -8.62
N LEU A 29 -6.66 13.08 -8.85
CA LEU A 29 -5.99 13.04 -10.14
C LEU A 29 -4.70 12.24 -10.03
N VAL A 30 -4.64 11.16 -10.77
CA VAL A 30 -3.46 10.29 -10.85
C VAL A 30 -3.05 10.15 -12.30
N VAL A 31 -1.77 10.32 -12.58
CA VAL A 31 -1.20 10.14 -13.91
C VAL A 31 -0.16 9.02 -13.87
N PHE A 32 -0.39 8.00 -14.68
CA PHE A 32 0.49 6.85 -14.79
C PHE A 32 1.01 6.68 -16.22
N CYS A 33 2.21 6.13 -16.32
CA CYS A 33 2.81 5.73 -17.59
C CYS A 33 2.98 4.21 -17.59
N ASN A 34 2.55 3.56 -18.67
CA ASN A 34 2.65 2.12 -18.84
C ASN A 34 2.00 1.29 -17.71
N ALA A 35 0.94 1.80 -17.08
CA ALA A 35 0.18 1.03 -16.12
C ALA A 35 -0.48 -0.18 -16.80
N PRO A 36 -0.39 -1.39 -16.21
CA PRO A 36 -1.15 -2.53 -16.71
C PRO A 36 -2.66 -2.30 -16.49
N ASP A 37 -3.46 -2.90 -17.36
CA ASP A 37 -4.91 -2.91 -17.21
C ASP A 37 -5.32 -3.61 -15.90
N ASP A 38 -6.46 -3.22 -15.36
CA ASP A 38 -7.07 -3.82 -14.15
C ASP A 38 -6.14 -3.85 -12.94
N ASN A 39 -5.31 -2.85 -12.80
CA ASN A 39 -4.41 -2.72 -11.66
C ASN A 39 -5.04 -1.81 -10.60
N PRO A 40 -5.50 -2.35 -9.46
CA PRO A 40 -5.95 -1.53 -8.35
C PRO A 40 -4.76 -0.84 -7.68
N PHE A 41 -4.97 0.39 -7.35
CA PHE A 41 -4.03 1.20 -6.61
C PHE A 41 -4.80 2.03 -5.58
N MET A 42 -4.24 2.29 -4.38
CA MET A 42 -4.99 2.99 -3.32
C MET A 42 -5.45 4.40 -3.72
N ALA A 43 -4.69 5.10 -4.57
CA ALA A 43 -5.05 6.42 -5.08
C ALA A 43 -5.98 6.36 -6.30
N GLY A 44 -6.27 5.17 -6.83
CA GLY A 44 -7.11 4.98 -8.00
C GLY A 44 -7.02 3.55 -8.50
N ALA A 45 -7.93 3.17 -9.37
CA ALA A 45 -7.91 1.88 -10.04
C ALA A 45 -7.86 2.10 -11.54
N PHE A 46 -7.10 1.26 -12.22
CA PHE A 46 -7.13 1.20 -13.67
C PHE A 46 -8.11 0.10 -14.06
N HIS A 47 -9.09 0.48 -14.86
CA HIS A 47 -10.07 -0.45 -15.42
C HIS A 47 -9.73 -0.72 -16.89
N GLY A 48 -9.50 -1.96 -17.24
CA GLY A 48 -9.28 -2.40 -18.61
C GLY A 48 -10.55 -2.34 -19.44
N VAL A 49 -10.40 -2.51 -20.75
CA VAL A 49 -11.52 -2.47 -21.72
C VAL A 49 -12.21 -3.82 -21.91
N THR A 50 -11.86 -4.81 -21.12
CA THR A 50 -12.05 -6.21 -21.50
C THR A 50 -13.25 -6.91 -20.88
N GLU A 51 -13.83 -6.44 -19.74
CA GLU A 51 -14.82 -7.27 -19.06
C GLU A 51 -16.07 -6.51 -18.61
N ALA A 52 -16.12 -6.03 -17.39
CA ALA A 52 -17.33 -5.40 -16.85
C ALA A 52 -17.25 -3.88 -16.88
N ASP A 53 -18.39 -3.20 -16.93
CA ASP A 53 -18.46 -1.74 -16.86
C ASP A 53 -17.97 -1.19 -15.50
N ALA A 54 -17.95 -2.03 -14.49
CA ALA A 54 -17.47 -1.70 -13.14
C ALA A 54 -16.87 -2.94 -12.45
N ILE A 55 -15.87 -2.71 -11.60
CA ILE A 55 -15.22 -3.76 -10.78
C ILE A 55 -14.94 -3.23 -9.37
N ILE A 56 -15.03 -4.09 -8.37
CA ILE A 56 -14.67 -3.78 -7.00
C ILE A 56 -13.28 -4.33 -6.72
N ASN A 57 -12.36 -3.46 -6.35
CA ASN A 57 -11.05 -3.83 -5.82
C ASN A 57 -10.92 -3.31 -4.38
N VAL A 58 -10.20 -4.03 -3.54
CA VAL A 58 -9.95 -3.63 -2.16
C VAL A 58 -8.47 -3.39 -1.94
N GLY A 59 -8.11 -2.16 -1.58
CA GLY A 59 -6.79 -1.83 -1.06
C GLY A 59 -6.81 -1.88 0.47
N VAL A 60 -5.78 -2.46 1.06
CA VAL A 60 -5.65 -2.53 2.52
C VAL A 60 -4.43 -1.73 2.95
N SER A 61 -4.64 -0.70 3.80
CA SER A 61 -3.53 -0.02 4.47
C SER A 61 -2.96 -0.94 5.53
N GLY A 62 -1.71 -1.33 5.35
CA GLY A 62 -1.07 -2.37 6.14
C GLY A 62 0.04 -1.95 7.11
N PRO A 63 0.72 -0.79 6.96
CA PRO A 63 1.92 -0.50 7.74
C PRO A 63 1.68 -0.52 9.25
N GLY A 64 0.68 0.20 9.74
CA GLY A 64 0.36 0.27 11.16
C GLY A 64 -0.01 -1.09 11.78
N VAL A 65 -0.69 -1.95 11.02
CA VAL A 65 -1.07 -3.29 11.50
C VAL A 65 0.16 -4.19 11.62
N VAL A 66 1.07 -4.14 10.65
CA VAL A 66 2.33 -4.91 10.67
C VAL A 66 3.23 -4.42 11.80
N LYS A 67 3.40 -3.09 11.94
CA LYS A 67 4.15 -2.49 13.04
C LYS A 67 3.64 -2.98 14.40
N THR A 68 2.35 -2.82 14.65
CA THR A 68 1.74 -3.24 15.94
C THR A 68 1.89 -4.73 16.21
N ALA A 69 1.92 -5.56 15.17
CA ALA A 69 2.16 -6.99 15.33
C ALA A 69 3.64 -7.27 15.71
N LEU A 70 4.59 -6.54 15.12
CA LEU A 70 6.01 -6.70 15.40
C LEU A 70 6.39 -6.20 16.80
N GLU A 71 5.78 -5.10 17.26
CA GLU A 71 5.98 -4.60 18.63
C GLU A 71 5.73 -5.68 19.70
N LYS A 72 4.80 -6.58 19.46
CA LYS A 72 4.45 -7.68 20.39
C LYS A 72 5.48 -8.80 20.44
N VAL A 73 6.35 -8.88 19.44
CA VAL A 73 7.40 -9.89 19.33
C VAL A 73 8.81 -9.27 19.35
N ARG A 74 8.90 -8.05 19.85
CA ARG A 74 10.18 -7.34 19.98
C ARG A 74 11.14 -8.14 20.86
N GLY A 75 12.35 -8.38 20.35
CA GLY A 75 13.37 -9.16 21.04
C GLY A 75 13.31 -10.66 20.80
N GLU A 76 12.32 -11.14 20.08
CA GLU A 76 12.25 -12.53 19.61
C GLU A 76 13.25 -12.80 18.47
N ASN A 77 13.44 -14.06 18.14
CA ASN A 77 14.34 -14.44 17.07
C ASN A 77 13.77 -14.08 15.67
N PHE A 78 14.63 -14.11 14.67
CA PHE A 78 14.33 -13.70 13.30
C PHE A 78 13.21 -14.54 12.65
N GLU A 79 13.11 -15.82 12.97
CA GLU A 79 12.05 -16.69 12.47
C GLU A 79 10.67 -16.26 12.96
N VAL A 80 10.53 -15.93 14.25
CA VAL A 80 9.30 -15.43 14.86
C VAL A 80 8.87 -14.12 14.21
N LEU A 81 9.82 -13.24 13.93
CA LEU A 81 9.57 -11.98 13.26
C LEU A 81 9.02 -12.21 11.83
N CYS A 82 9.66 -13.04 11.03
CA CYS A 82 9.23 -13.40 9.68
C CYS A 82 7.82 -14.01 9.67
N GLU A 83 7.58 -14.96 10.58
CA GLU A 83 6.27 -15.61 10.72
C GLU A 83 5.18 -14.61 11.15
N THR A 84 5.52 -13.64 11.99
CA THR A 84 4.58 -12.60 12.43
C THR A 84 4.16 -11.70 11.28
N ILE A 85 5.10 -11.24 10.44
CA ILE A 85 4.79 -10.47 9.23
C ILE A 85 3.89 -11.27 8.30
N LYS A 86 4.28 -12.49 7.98
CA LYS A 86 3.53 -13.38 7.09
C LYS A 86 2.11 -13.65 7.57
N LYS A 87 1.94 -13.99 8.85
CA LYS A 87 0.63 -14.23 9.46
C LYS A 87 -0.25 -12.97 9.50
N THR A 88 0.36 -11.83 9.72
CA THR A 88 -0.35 -10.54 9.70
C THR A 88 -0.85 -10.22 8.31
N ALA A 89 0.00 -10.32 7.29
CA ALA A 89 -0.38 -10.15 5.90
C ALA A 89 -1.49 -11.13 5.49
N PHE A 90 -1.38 -12.40 5.87
CA PHE A 90 -2.44 -13.39 5.64
C PHE A 90 -3.80 -12.94 6.21
N LYS A 91 -3.84 -12.51 7.48
CA LYS A 91 -5.08 -12.10 8.15
C LYS A 91 -5.71 -10.89 7.47
N VAL A 92 -4.90 -9.89 7.18
CA VAL A 92 -5.34 -8.63 6.56
C VAL A 92 -5.91 -8.90 5.16
N THR A 93 -5.22 -9.69 4.35
CA THR A 93 -5.69 -10.11 3.02
C THR A 93 -7.01 -10.85 3.11
N ARG A 94 -7.12 -11.77 4.04
CA ARG A 94 -8.34 -12.57 4.19
C ARG A 94 -9.54 -11.70 4.56
N VAL A 95 -9.35 -10.73 5.45
CA VAL A 95 -10.40 -9.76 5.80
C VAL A 95 -10.76 -8.91 4.57
N GLY A 96 -9.78 -8.39 3.83
CA GLY A 96 -10.02 -7.63 2.61
C GLY A 96 -10.85 -8.41 1.59
N GLN A 97 -10.53 -9.68 1.37
CA GLN A 97 -11.31 -10.54 0.48
C GLN A 97 -12.75 -10.73 0.94
N LEU A 98 -12.97 -10.97 2.23
CA LEU A 98 -14.32 -11.17 2.76
C LEU A 98 -15.17 -9.90 2.60
N VAL A 99 -14.60 -8.74 2.86
CA VAL A 99 -15.27 -7.45 2.64
C VAL A 99 -15.60 -7.24 1.16
N ALA A 100 -14.63 -7.52 0.27
CA ALA A 100 -14.83 -7.39 -1.17
C ALA A 100 -15.95 -8.31 -1.70
N GLN A 101 -15.96 -9.55 -1.26
CA GLN A 101 -16.99 -10.51 -1.66
C GLN A 101 -18.39 -10.09 -1.19
N GLU A 102 -18.51 -9.58 0.03
CA GLU A 102 -19.80 -9.08 0.53
C GLU A 102 -20.23 -7.80 -0.21
N ALA A 103 -19.33 -6.87 -0.47
CA ALA A 103 -19.61 -5.69 -1.28
C ALA A 103 -20.06 -6.07 -2.69
N SER A 104 -19.37 -7.02 -3.32
CA SER A 104 -19.73 -7.56 -4.64
C SER A 104 -21.15 -8.15 -4.65
N ARG A 105 -21.49 -8.92 -3.63
CA ARG A 105 -22.82 -9.50 -3.46
C ARG A 105 -23.91 -8.43 -3.30
N LEU A 106 -23.65 -7.40 -2.48
CA LEU A 106 -24.62 -6.34 -2.19
C LEU A 106 -24.86 -5.41 -3.36
N LEU A 107 -23.80 -5.09 -4.09
CA LEU A 107 -23.83 -4.13 -5.21
C LEU A 107 -24.09 -4.79 -6.55
N ASN A 108 -24.02 -6.11 -6.63
CA ASN A 108 -24.06 -6.89 -7.88
C ASN A 108 -23.00 -6.43 -8.89
N ILE A 109 -21.80 -6.12 -8.39
CA ILE A 109 -20.62 -5.72 -9.18
C ILE A 109 -19.54 -6.78 -8.96
N PRO A 110 -18.84 -7.23 -10.02
CA PRO A 110 -17.78 -8.23 -9.88
C PRO A 110 -16.68 -7.79 -8.90
N PHE A 111 -16.15 -8.75 -8.14
CA PHE A 111 -14.95 -8.56 -7.33
C PHE A 111 -13.71 -8.87 -8.18
N GLY A 112 -12.75 -7.98 -8.19
CA GLY A 112 -11.45 -8.13 -8.84
C GLY A 112 -10.39 -8.65 -7.89
N ILE A 113 -9.60 -7.76 -7.31
CA ILE A 113 -8.47 -8.18 -6.46
C ILE A 113 -8.40 -7.45 -5.12
N VAL A 114 -7.60 -8.03 -4.22
CA VAL A 114 -7.12 -7.39 -2.99
C VAL A 114 -5.68 -6.95 -3.21
N ASP A 115 -5.42 -5.67 -3.02
CA ASP A 115 -4.07 -5.11 -3.03
C ASP A 115 -3.51 -5.08 -1.60
N LEU A 116 -2.33 -5.68 -1.44
CA LEU A 116 -1.60 -5.78 -0.17
C LEU A 116 -0.45 -4.79 -0.07
N SER A 117 -0.42 -3.78 -0.88
CA SER A 117 0.64 -2.78 -0.81
C SER A 117 0.70 -2.17 0.59
N LEU A 118 1.89 -2.19 1.18
CA LEU A 118 2.16 -1.45 2.41
C LEU A 118 2.38 0.01 2.04
N ALA A 119 1.28 0.72 1.82
CA ALA A 119 1.28 2.14 1.48
C ALA A 119 1.04 2.94 2.76
N PRO A 120 2.04 3.71 3.21
CA PRO A 120 1.92 4.50 4.42
C PRO A 120 1.06 5.75 4.19
N THR A 121 0.66 6.37 5.30
CA THR A 121 0.09 7.70 5.33
C THR A 121 0.93 8.60 6.24
N PRO A 122 0.78 9.93 6.20
CA PRO A 122 1.45 10.82 7.15
C PRO A 122 0.98 10.66 8.60
N ALA A 123 -0.02 9.82 8.84
CA ALA A 123 -0.54 9.57 10.19
C ALA A 123 0.50 8.86 11.07
N ILE A 124 0.59 9.28 12.32
CA ILE A 124 1.49 8.68 13.30
C ILE A 124 1.12 7.20 13.48
N GLY A 125 2.11 6.34 13.32
CA GLY A 125 1.96 4.89 13.48
C GLY A 125 1.62 4.13 12.19
N ASP A 126 1.45 4.81 11.06
CA ASP A 126 1.23 4.21 9.75
C ASP A 126 2.44 4.43 8.83
N SER A 127 3.61 3.93 9.25
CA SER A 127 4.90 4.15 8.62
C SER A 127 5.60 2.84 8.27
N VAL A 128 6.11 2.73 7.06
CA VAL A 128 7.00 1.63 6.64
C VAL A 128 8.36 1.77 7.30
N ALA A 129 8.86 3.00 7.50
CA ALA A 129 10.10 3.23 8.22
C ALA A 129 10.04 2.68 9.65
N ASP A 130 8.91 2.84 10.34
CA ASP A 130 8.71 2.27 11.67
C ASP A 130 8.76 0.73 11.65
N ILE A 131 8.22 0.09 10.62
CA ILE A 131 8.32 -1.37 10.45
C ILE A 131 9.80 -1.79 10.34
N LEU A 132 10.58 -1.05 9.54
CA LEU A 132 12.01 -1.33 9.37
C LEU A 132 12.77 -1.21 10.69
N CYS A 133 12.41 -0.24 11.53
CA CYS A 133 12.97 -0.11 12.89
C CYS A 133 12.57 -1.30 13.78
N GLU A 134 11.32 -1.76 13.72
CA GLU A 134 10.89 -2.96 14.48
C GLU A 134 11.57 -4.26 13.98
N ILE A 135 12.00 -4.31 12.71
CA ILE A 135 12.83 -5.40 12.18
C ILE A 135 14.24 -5.38 12.78
N GLY A 136 14.70 -4.25 13.31
CA GLY A 136 15.98 -4.12 14.00
C GLY A 136 16.92 -3.06 13.43
N LEU A 137 16.45 -2.19 12.53
CA LEU A 137 17.24 -1.07 12.04
C LEU A 137 17.21 0.08 13.07
N GLU A 138 18.30 0.80 13.17
CA GLU A 138 18.39 1.99 14.00
C GLU A 138 17.50 3.13 13.45
N TYR A 139 17.49 3.28 12.13
CA TYR A 139 16.63 4.20 11.38
C TYR A 139 16.50 3.73 9.93
N ALA A 140 15.49 4.21 9.24
CA ALA A 140 15.33 3.95 7.79
C ALA A 140 16.45 4.67 7.01
N GLY A 141 17.21 3.92 6.22
CA GLY A 141 18.42 4.41 5.56
C GLY A 141 19.72 3.88 6.19
N ALA A 142 19.67 3.31 7.40
CA ALA A 142 20.81 2.65 8.03
C ALA A 142 21.30 1.44 7.20
N PRO A 143 22.56 1.01 7.36
CA PRO A 143 23.04 -0.23 6.74
C PRO A 143 22.11 -1.41 7.06
N GLY A 144 21.69 -2.12 6.03
CA GLY A 144 20.72 -3.22 6.15
C GLY A 144 19.28 -2.86 5.71
N THR A 145 18.96 -1.61 5.47
CA THR A 145 17.62 -1.16 5.05
C THR A 145 17.11 -1.92 3.82
N THR A 146 17.92 -2.09 2.78
CA THR A 146 17.54 -2.83 1.57
C THR A 146 17.24 -4.30 1.86
N ALA A 147 18.02 -4.93 2.73
CA ALA A 147 17.78 -6.32 3.12
C ALA A 147 16.50 -6.47 3.95
N ALA A 148 16.26 -5.57 4.89
CA ALA A 148 15.05 -5.56 5.70
C ALA A 148 13.80 -5.30 4.82
N LEU A 149 13.89 -4.40 3.84
CA LEU A 149 12.81 -4.14 2.88
C LEU A 149 12.54 -5.37 2.00
N ALA A 150 13.58 -6.04 1.51
CA ALA A 150 13.43 -7.27 0.74
C ALA A 150 12.75 -8.38 1.56
N LEU A 151 13.15 -8.54 2.82
CA LEU A 151 12.50 -9.46 3.75
C LEU A 151 11.03 -9.12 3.96
N LEU A 152 10.72 -7.86 4.26
CA LEU A 152 9.35 -7.40 4.48
C LEU A 152 8.47 -7.74 3.27
N ASN A 153 8.93 -7.39 2.07
CA ASN A 153 8.20 -7.67 0.84
C ASN A 153 8.00 -9.16 0.60
N ASP A 154 9.02 -9.98 0.85
CA ASP A 154 8.92 -11.44 0.71
C ASP A 154 7.87 -12.05 1.65
N GLN A 155 7.89 -11.66 2.92
CA GLN A 155 6.93 -12.18 3.90
C GLN A 155 5.50 -11.71 3.63
N VAL A 156 5.31 -10.45 3.23
CA VAL A 156 4.00 -9.91 2.85
C VAL A 156 3.44 -10.67 1.65
N LYS A 157 4.23 -10.88 0.60
CA LYS A 157 3.82 -11.66 -0.58
C LYS A 157 3.45 -13.10 -0.23
N LYS A 158 4.26 -13.77 0.58
CA LYS A 158 3.96 -15.14 1.05
C LYS A 158 2.64 -15.20 1.82
N GLY A 159 2.41 -14.28 2.73
CA GLY A 159 1.16 -14.20 3.48
C GLY A 159 -0.04 -13.97 2.58
N GLY A 160 0.07 -13.05 1.63
CA GLY A 160 -0.99 -12.72 0.69
C GLY A 160 -1.39 -13.89 -0.22
N VAL A 161 -0.42 -14.50 -0.89
CA VAL A 161 -0.66 -15.64 -1.79
C VAL A 161 -1.30 -16.83 -1.06
N MET A 162 -0.93 -17.05 0.20
CA MET A 162 -1.54 -18.10 1.01
C MET A 162 -2.99 -17.76 1.42
N ALA A 163 -3.35 -16.49 1.49
CA ALA A 163 -4.66 -16.03 1.95
C ALA A 163 -5.71 -16.02 0.85
N SER A 164 -5.33 -15.72 -0.38
CA SER A 164 -6.26 -15.47 -1.47
C SER A 164 -5.64 -15.72 -2.83
N SER A 165 -6.45 -16.23 -3.77
CA SER A 165 -6.10 -16.29 -5.20
C SER A 165 -6.35 -14.96 -5.92
N TYR A 166 -6.93 -13.98 -5.25
CA TYR A 166 -7.30 -12.67 -5.79
C TYR A 166 -6.35 -11.56 -5.35
N VAL A 167 -5.12 -11.90 -5.03
CA VAL A 167 -4.08 -10.92 -4.67
C VAL A 167 -3.46 -10.34 -5.92
N GLY A 168 -3.35 -9.04 -5.97
CA GLY A 168 -2.75 -8.31 -7.08
C GLY A 168 -2.25 -6.93 -6.66
N GLY A 169 -2.20 -6.02 -7.63
CA GLY A 169 -1.68 -4.69 -7.41
C GLY A 169 -0.17 -4.64 -7.33
N LEU A 170 0.37 -3.61 -6.72
CA LEU A 170 1.81 -3.38 -6.63
C LEU A 170 2.50 -4.27 -5.58
N SER A 171 1.74 -4.84 -4.65
CA SER A 171 2.15 -5.89 -3.69
C SER A 171 3.54 -5.71 -3.08
N GLY A 172 3.84 -4.51 -2.61
CA GLY A 172 5.13 -4.18 -2.00
C GLY A 172 5.03 -3.02 -1.02
N ALA A 173 6.10 -2.76 -0.29
CA ALA A 173 6.17 -1.59 0.56
C ALA A 173 6.45 -0.34 -0.28
N PHE A 174 5.69 0.72 -0.03
CA PHE A 174 5.96 2.05 -0.53
C PHE A 174 6.79 2.82 0.49
N ILE A 175 7.78 3.54 0.01
CA ILE A 175 8.68 4.34 0.86
C ILE A 175 8.76 5.79 0.37
N PRO A 176 7.63 6.50 0.22
CA PRO A 176 7.64 7.89 -0.20
C PRO A 176 8.15 8.77 0.93
N VAL A 177 9.09 9.65 0.62
CA VAL A 177 9.69 10.58 1.60
C VAL A 177 8.78 11.75 1.97
N SER A 178 7.59 11.84 1.37
CA SER A 178 6.61 12.91 1.64
C SER A 178 5.31 12.42 2.28
N GLU A 179 5.10 11.10 2.33
CA GLU A 179 3.82 10.51 2.76
C GLU A 179 3.99 9.49 3.89
N ASP A 180 5.22 9.27 4.35
CA ASP A 180 5.56 8.38 5.46
C ASP A 180 6.26 9.20 6.54
N GLN A 181 5.66 9.31 7.72
CA GLN A 181 6.21 10.14 8.80
C GLN A 181 7.61 9.71 9.22
N GLY A 182 7.88 8.42 9.25
CA GLY A 182 9.21 7.90 9.56
C GLY A 182 10.24 8.19 8.47
N MET A 183 9.84 8.18 7.19
CA MET A 183 10.70 8.57 6.08
C MET A 183 10.96 10.07 6.07
N ILE A 184 9.94 10.90 6.36
CA ILE A 184 10.11 12.34 6.54
C ILE A 184 11.17 12.62 7.60
N ASN A 185 11.08 11.95 8.75
CA ASN A 185 12.05 12.11 9.84
C ASN A 185 13.45 11.63 9.46
N ALA A 186 13.56 10.59 8.63
CA ALA A 186 14.85 10.01 8.24
C ALA A 186 15.64 10.86 7.24
N VAL A 187 15.00 11.78 6.53
CA VAL A 187 15.64 12.67 5.53
C VAL A 187 15.92 14.07 6.05
N GLN A 188 15.49 14.42 7.25
CA GLN A 188 15.79 15.66 7.95
C GLN A 188 17.15 15.58 8.68
#